data_e1a9abffb59e75e243b4271c064ba015
#
_entry.id   e1a9abffb59e75e243b4271c064ba015
#
_cell.length_a   1.000
_cell.length_b   1.000
_cell.length_c   1.000
_cell.angle_alpha   90.00
_cell.angle_beta   90.00
_cell.angle_gamma   90.00
#
_symmetry.space_group_name_H-M   'P 1'
#
loop_
_entity.id
_entity.type
_entity.pdbx_description
1 polymer ?
#
loop_
_entity_poly.entity_id
_entity_poly.type
_entity_poly.pdbx_seq_one_letter_code
_entity_poly.pdbx_strand_id
1 'polypeptide(L)'
;MRNRTSSVLLLSALLLSGSLGGCLGDGNDVGIEGEPLPEWEAIADDNLTYSKSGMIGTKHLIHFSASWCTPCRDLMHKVTGEISDADYLVISTDSNDDNWEELKDWHEQVNGANDSHDVNAPFMSESVLANSVDIRNTPTIFLIDANGIIISKQIGNFDGTQEIHDFWNLA
;
A
#
# COMPACT_ATOMS: atom_id res chain seq x y z
N MET A 1 -74.92 2.11 41.81
CA MET A 1 -74.41 3.31 41.09
C MET A 1 -73.18 2.90 40.28
N ARG A 2 -73.33 3.07 39.00
CA ARG A 2 -72.35 2.56 37.97
C ARG A 2 -71.22 3.58 37.81
N ASN A 3 -69.98 3.15 37.82
CA ASN A 3 -68.89 3.91 37.20
C ASN A 3 -68.08 3.00 36.33
N ARG A 4 -68.15 3.29 35.06
CA ARG A 4 -67.33 2.70 33.99
C ARG A 4 -66.06 3.52 33.87
N THR A 5 -64.91 2.89 34.02
CA THR A 5 -63.60 3.45 33.61
C THR A 5 -63.19 2.83 32.31
N SER A 6 -63.15 3.64 31.29
CA SER A 6 -62.60 3.28 29.94
C SER A 6 -61.11 3.24 29.97
N SER A 7 -60.53 2.08 29.65
CA SER A 7 -59.13 1.94 29.38
C SER A 7 -58.85 2.34 27.94
N VAL A 8 -58.02 3.34 27.76
CA VAL A 8 -57.46 3.74 26.45
C VAL A 8 -56.19 2.98 26.24
N LEU A 9 -56.17 2.07 25.26
CA LEU A 9 -55.00 1.38 24.78
C LEU A 9 -54.27 2.30 23.78
N LEU A 10 -53.11 2.80 24.17
CA LEU A 10 -52.17 3.47 23.28
C LEU A 10 -51.32 2.43 22.58
N LEU A 11 -51.58 2.21 21.29
CA LEU A 11 -50.73 1.42 20.39
C LEU A 11 -49.59 2.30 19.93
N SER A 12 -48.39 2.04 20.45
CA SER A 12 -47.15 2.64 19.95
C SER A 12 -46.64 1.82 18.76
N ALA A 13 -46.83 2.34 17.56
CA ALA A 13 -46.26 1.78 16.36
C ALA A 13 -44.78 2.20 16.28
N LEU A 14 -43.87 1.25 16.50
CA LEU A 14 -42.43 1.41 16.25
C LEU A 14 -42.17 1.24 14.74
N LEU A 15 -41.95 2.34 14.04
CA LEU A 15 -41.46 2.33 12.67
C LEU A 15 -39.93 2.05 12.67
N LEU A 16 -39.52 0.79 12.43
CA LEU A 16 -38.15 0.46 12.05
C LEU A 16 -37.94 0.91 10.62
N SER A 17 -37.34 2.08 10.44
CA SER A 17 -36.72 2.48 9.17
C SER A 17 -35.38 1.79 9.00
N GLY A 18 -35.38 0.61 8.39
CA GLY A 18 -34.16 -0.06 7.91
C GLY A 18 -33.63 0.67 6.69
N SER A 19 -32.57 1.47 6.85
CA SER A 19 -31.80 1.97 5.75
C SER A 19 -30.94 0.82 5.19
N LEU A 20 -31.40 0.20 4.11
CA LEU A 20 -30.57 -0.66 3.25
C LEU A 20 -29.61 0.25 2.46
N GLY A 21 -28.49 0.59 3.06
CA GLY A 21 -27.34 1.13 2.34
C GLY A 21 -26.68 -0.01 1.55
N GLY A 22 -27.15 -0.24 0.33
CA GLY A 22 -26.46 -1.13 -0.59
C GLY A 22 -25.20 -0.47 -1.09
N CYS A 23 -24.04 -0.88 -0.58
CA CYS A 23 -22.77 -0.67 -1.27
C CYS A 23 -22.71 -1.66 -2.44
N LEU A 24 -23.06 -1.20 -3.63
CA LEU A 24 -22.66 -1.85 -4.87
C LEU A 24 -21.23 -1.36 -5.15
N GLY A 25 -20.25 -1.99 -4.50
CA GLY A 25 -18.86 -1.89 -4.85
C GLY A 25 -18.55 -2.93 -5.91
N ASP A 26 -18.23 -2.50 -7.12
CA ASP A 26 -17.66 -3.36 -8.14
C ASP A 26 -16.31 -3.92 -7.67
N GLY A 27 -16.16 -5.25 -7.80
CA GLY A 27 -14.88 -5.97 -7.90
C GLY A 27 -13.96 -5.92 -6.70
N ASN A 28 -14.07 -6.91 -5.81
CA ASN A 28 -13.04 -7.57 -4.96
C ASN A 28 -11.70 -6.84 -4.68
N ASP A 29 -11.69 -5.56 -4.50
CA ASP A 29 -10.60 -4.86 -3.84
C ASP A 29 -11.00 -4.71 -2.37
N VAL A 30 -10.54 -5.63 -1.53
CA VAL A 30 -10.68 -5.48 -0.08
C VAL A 30 -9.84 -4.26 0.26
N GLY A 31 -10.51 -3.15 0.58
CA GLY A 31 -9.84 -1.91 0.94
C GLY A 31 -8.89 -2.18 2.10
N ILE A 32 -7.60 -2.10 1.82
CA ILE A 32 -6.52 -2.27 2.80
C ILE A 32 -6.12 -0.92 3.42
N GLU A 33 -6.62 0.17 2.85
CA GLU A 33 -6.39 1.52 3.35
C GLU A 33 -7.00 1.68 4.75
N GLY A 34 -6.24 2.30 5.65
CA GLY A 34 -6.58 2.46 7.05
C GLY A 34 -6.15 1.31 7.95
N GLU A 35 -5.70 0.20 7.36
CA GLU A 35 -5.20 -0.94 8.13
C GLU A 35 -3.69 -0.81 8.44
N PRO A 36 -3.22 -1.31 9.57
CA PRO A 36 -1.79 -1.36 9.85
C PRO A 36 -1.10 -2.34 8.89
N LEU A 37 0.03 -1.89 8.33
CA LEU A 37 0.91 -2.79 7.57
C LEU A 37 1.27 -4.00 8.45
N PRO A 38 1.21 -5.24 7.97
CA PRO A 38 1.68 -6.41 8.72
C PRO A 38 3.15 -6.28 9.17
N GLU A 39 3.56 -7.07 10.16
CA GLU A 39 4.96 -7.12 10.57
C GLU A 39 5.82 -7.76 9.49
N TRP A 40 6.98 -7.16 9.23
CA TRP A 40 7.96 -7.66 8.29
C TRP A 40 9.37 -7.23 8.68
N GLU A 41 10.36 -8.00 8.24
CA GLU A 41 11.77 -7.69 8.37
C GLU A 41 12.52 -8.38 7.22
N ALA A 42 13.40 -7.63 6.54
CA ALA A 42 14.20 -8.15 5.44
C ALA A 42 15.60 -7.51 5.42
N ILE A 43 16.58 -8.24 4.88
CA ILE A 43 17.91 -7.71 4.57
C ILE A 43 17.88 -7.23 3.12
N ALA A 44 18.32 -6.00 2.89
CA ALA A 44 18.39 -5.41 1.56
C ALA A 44 19.76 -5.61 0.89
N ASP A 45 19.86 -5.21 -0.36
CA ASP A 45 21.06 -5.28 -1.19
C ASP A 45 22.23 -4.41 -0.67
N ASP A 46 21.96 -3.43 0.19
CA ASP A 46 22.94 -2.63 0.93
C ASP A 46 23.48 -3.34 2.20
N ASN A 47 23.02 -4.56 2.45
CA ASN A 47 23.33 -5.39 3.63
C ASN A 47 22.83 -4.79 4.96
N LEU A 48 21.86 -3.89 4.91
CA LEU A 48 21.17 -3.40 6.11
C LEU A 48 19.84 -4.14 6.29
N THR A 49 19.39 -4.21 7.54
CA THR A 49 18.08 -4.78 7.88
C THR A 49 17.05 -3.69 7.93
N TYR A 50 15.98 -3.86 7.18
CA TYR A 50 14.80 -3.02 7.19
C TYR A 50 13.63 -3.78 7.82
N SER A 51 12.78 -3.07 8.54
CA SER A 51 11.60 -3.68 9.19
C SER A 51 10.51 -2.65 9.38
N LYS A 52 9.27 -3.11 9.55
CA LYS A 52 8.17 -2.21 9.92
C LYS A 52 8.51 -1.37 11.15
N SER A 53 9.03 -2.01 12.21
CA SER A 53 9.37 -1.31 13.46
C SER A 53 10.46 -0.25 13.27
N GLY A 54 11.41 -0.47 12.35
CA GLY A 54 12.46 0.47 11.99
C GLY A 54 11.95 1.66 11.21
N MET A 55 10.82 1.53 10.50
CA MET A 55 10.20 2.59 9.70
C MET A 55 9.16 3.42 10.47
N ILE A 56 8.78 3.02 11.69
CA ILE A 56 7.87 3.82 12.52
C ILE A 56 8.49 5.19 12.83
N GLY A 57 7.69 6.22 12.68
CA GLY A 57 8.11 7.62 12.80
C GLY A 57 8.32 8.31 11.45
N THR A 58 8.36 7.56 10.35
CA THR A 58 8.62 8.07 9.01
C THR A 58 7.52 7.68 8.03
N LYS A 59 6.99 8.67 7.30
CA LYS A 59 6.12 8.44 6.14
C LYS A 59 6.98 7.94 4.99
N HIS A 60 6.58 6.83 4.37
CA HIS A 60 7.40 6.18 3.35
C HIS A 60 6.56 5.49 2.27
N LEU A 61 7.23 5.12 1.19
CA LEU A 61 6.65 4.33 0.09
C LEU A 61 7.24 2.92 0.09
N ILE A 62 6.38 1.94 -0.15
CA ILE A 62 6.78 0.56 -0.44
C ILE A 62 6.34 0.23 -1.87
N HIS A 63 7.31 -0.02 -2.75
CA HIS A 63 7.07 -0.45 -4.12
C HIS A 63 7.22 -1.97 -4.22
N PHE A 64 6.11 -2.65 -4.33
CA PHE A 64 6.07 -4.07 -4.66
C PHE A 64 6.36 -4.28 -6.15
N SER A 65 7.44 -5.00 -6.43
CA SER A 65 8.02 -5.17 -7.76
C SER A 65 8.52 -6.60 -7.96
N ALA A 66 9.26 -6.85 -9.04
CA ALA A 66 10.03 -8.05 -9.29
C ALA A 66 11.13 -7.74 -10.32
N SER A 67 12.22 -8.52 -10.33
CA SER A 67 13.36 -8.32 -11.23
C SER A 67 13.00 -8.36 -12.72
N TRP A 68 12.00 -9.16 -13.08
CA TRP A 68 11.47 -9.28 -14.46
C TRP A 68 10.44 -8.18 -14.85
N CYS A 69 10.03 -7.33 -13.90
CA CYS A 69 8.99 -6.31 -14.14
C CYS A 69 9.56 -5.07 -14.84
N THR A 70 9.54 -5.07 -16.16
CA THR A 70 10.02 -3.91 -16.96
C THR A 70 9.30 -2.59 -16.62
N PRO A 71 7.94 -2.51 -16.54
CA PRO A 71 7.27 -1.24 -16.20
C PRO A 71 7.59 -0.74 -14.79
N CYS A 72 7.99 -1.63 -13.88
CA CYS A 72 8.39 -1.24 -12.53
C CYS A 72 9.66 -0.37 -12.53
N ARG A 73 10.62 -0.64 -13.43
CA ARG A 73 11.89 0.10 -13.53
C ARG A 73 11.64 1.57 -13.88
N ASP A 74 10.83 1.81 -14.91
CA ASP A 74 10.48 3.18 -15.32
C ASP A 74 9.72 3.91 -14.21
N LEU A 75 8.84 3.21 -13.48
CA LEU A 75 8.09 3.78 -12.38
C LEU A 75 9.00 4.14 -11.19
N MET A 76 9.99 3.32 -10.85
CA MET A 76 10.97 3.63 -9.80
C MET A 76 11.69 4.95 -10.08
N HIS A 77 12.25 5.12 -11.29
CA HIS A 77 12.91 6.38 -11.68
C HIS A 77 11.96 7.56 -11.65
N LYS A 78 10.73 7.38 -12.17
CA LYS A 78 9.73 8.45 -12.19
C LYS A 78 9.36 8.91 -10.78
N VAL A 79 9.09 7.98 -9.87
CA VAL A 79 8.70 8.31 -8.49
C VAL A 79 9.84 8.92 -7.71
N THR A 80 11.02 8.32 -7.73
CA THR A 80 12.20 8.83 -7.00
C THR A 80 12.73 10.15 -7.55
N GLY A 81 12.50 10.43 -8.82
CA GLY A 81 12.83 11.72 -9.42
C GLY A 81 11.89 12.85 -9.00
N GLU A 82 10.60 12.55 -8.80
CA GLU A 82 9.60 13.56 -8.41
C GLU A 82 9.55 13.81 -6.89
N ILE A 83 9.84 12.79 -6.07
CA ILE A 83 9.80 12.86 -4.60
C ILE A 83 11.12 12.33 -4.02
N SER A 84 12.22 12.98 -4.38
CA SER A 84 13.59 12.54 -4.08
C SER A 84 13.96 12.53 -2.59
N ASP A 85 13.17 13.16 -1.73
CA ASP A 85 13.33 13.21 -0.28
C ASP A 85 12.45 12.20 0.47
N ALA A 86 11.65 11.41 -0.25
CA ALA A 86 10.83 10.34 0.35
C ALA A 86 11.68 9.11 0.67
N ASP A 87 11.45 8.51 1.83
CA ASP A 87 11.92 7.15 2.08
C ASP A 87 11.15 6.19 1.17
N TYR A 88 11.90 5.51 0.30
CA TYR A 88 11.37 4.64 -0.73
C TYR A 88 12.02 3.27 -0.62
N LEU A 89 11.20 2.22 -0.48
CA LEU A 89 11.64 0.84 -0.35
C LEU A 89 11.15 0.02 -1.54
N VAL A 90 12.01 -0.83 -2.10
CA VAL A 90 11.67 -1.75 -3.19
C VAL A 90 11.63 -3.17 -2.66
N ILE A 91 10.46 -3.81 -2.74
CA ILE A 91 10.24 -5.17 -2.25
C ILE A 91 9.91 -6.10 -3.42
N SER A 92 10.73 -7.12 -3.62
CA SER A 92 10.40 -8.19 -4.58
C SER A 92 9.24 -9.02 -4.07
N THR A 93 8.27 -9.26 -4.96
CA THR A 93 7.16 -10.20 -4.75
C THR A 93 7.52 -11.62 -5.20
N ASP A 94 8.64 -11.78 -5.89
CA ASP A 94 9.13 -13.07 -6.37
C ASP A 94 10.01 -13.73 -5.32
N SER A 95 9.63 -14.92 -4.89
CA SER A 95 10.41 -15.69 -3.91
C SER A 95 11.73 -16.24 -4.47
N ASN A 96 11.97 -16.10 -5.77
CA ASN A 96 13.23 -16.45 -6.38
C ASN A 96 14.27 -15.31 -6.29
N ASP A 97 13.83 -14.08 -6.03
CA ASP A 97 14.70 -12.90 -5.83
C ASP A 97 15.16 -12.82 -4.35
N ASP A 98 15.52 -13.95 -3.70
CA ASP A 98 15.83 -13.99 -2.25
C ASP A 98 17.33 -13.98 -1.94
N ASN A 99 18.16 -13.95 -2.96
CA ASN A 99 19.62 -13.99 -2.85
C ASN A 99 20.16 -12.56 -2.98
N TRP A 100 21.06 -12.20 -2.06
CA TRP A 100 21.65 -10.87 -2.00
C TRP A 100 22.34 -10.44 -3.32
N GLU A 101 23.01 -11.35 -4.02
CA GLU A 101 23.66 -11.07 -5.30
C GLU A 101 22.62 -10.73 -6.38
N GLU A 102 21.51 -11.45 -6.42
CA GLU A 102 20.41 -11.20 -7.37
C GLU A 102 19.70 -9.86 -7.10
N LEU A 103 19.49 -9.51 -5.84
CA LEU A 103 18.91 -8.21 -5.46
C LEU A 103 19.84 -7.06 -5.89
N LYS A 104 21.14 -7.21 -5.69
CA LYS A 104 22.12 -6.22 -6.10
C LYS A 104 22.21 -6.10 -7.62
N ASP A 105 22.27 -7.22 -8.34
CA ASP A 105 22.27 -7.24 -9.80
C ASP A 105 20.99 -6.61 -10.36
N TRP A 106 19.85 -6.84 -9.73
CA TRP A 106 18.60 -6.21 -10.11
C TRP A 106 18.64 -4.70 -9.90
N HIS A 107 19.11 -4.22 -8.76
CA HIS A 107 19.28 -2.80 -8.49
C HIS A 107 20.22 -2.13 -9.51
N GLU A 108 21.37 -2.77 -9.81
CA GLU A 108 22.28 -2.30 -10.84
C GLU A 108 21.62 -2.25 -12.24
N GLN A 109 20.78 -3.22 -12.58
CA GLN A 109 20.03 -3.21 -13.84
C GLN A 109 18.98 -2.08 -13.88
N VAL A 110 18.32 -1.78 -12.77
CA VAL A 110 17.40 -0.64 -12.68
C VAL A 110 18.15 0.65 -12.94
N ASN A 111 19.29 0.88 -12.28
CA ASN A 111 20.10 2.08 -12.44
C ASN A 111 20.71 2.19 -13.83
N GLY A 112 21.11 1.08 -14.44
CA GLY A 112 21.62 1.05 -15.82
C GLY A 112 20.57 1.24 -16.92
N ALA A 113 19.28 1.19 -16.59
CA ALA A 113 18.20 1.31 -17.56
C ALA A 113 17.81 2.77 -17.89
N ASN A 114 18.25 3.72 -17.07
CA ASN A 114 17.90 5.14 -17.23
C ASN A 114 19.06 6.03 -16.79
N ASP A 115 19.45 6.98 -17.64
CA ASP A 115 20.56 7.90 -17.39
C ASP A 115 20.16 9.16 -16.58
N SER A 116 18.89 9.28 -16.15
CA SER A 116 18.41 10.50 -15.48
C SER A 116 18.94 10.66 -14.06
N HIS A 117 18.92 9.61 -13.28
CA HIS A 117 19.45 9.53 -11.91
C HIS A 117 19.39 8.07 -11.43
N ASP A 118 20.17 7.75 -10.42
CA ASP A 118 20.10 6.45 -9.75
C ASP A 118 18.91 6.38 -8.78
N VAL A 119 18.28 5.22 -8.71
CA VAL A 119 17.28 4.90 -7.71
C VAL A 119 18.02 4.53 -6.42
N ASN A 120 18.16 5.49 -5.51
CA ASN A 120 18.85 5.31 -4.22
C ASN A 120 17.88 4.75 -3.18
N ALA A 121 17.39 3.54 -3.41
CA ALA A 121 16.46 2.83 -2.52
C ALA A 121 17.02 1.45 -2.17
N PRO A 122 16.75 0.90 -0.99
CA PRO A 122 17.08 -0.49 -0.67
C PRO A 122 16.18 -1.45 -1.44
N PHE A 123 16.78 -2.48 -2.03
CA PHE A 123 16.08 -3.56 -2.72
C PHE A 123 16.11 -4.81 -1.84
N MET A 124 14.96 -5.39 -1.57
CA MET A 124 14.84 -6.55 -0.69
C MET A 124 13.78 -7.54 -1.19
N SER A 125 13.84 -8.77 -0.69
CA SER A 125 12.83 -9.79 -0.93
C SER A 125 12.00 -10.00 0.32
N GLU A 126 10.67 -9.82 0.21
CA GLU A 126 9.73 -10.12 1.29
C GLU A 126 8.37 -10.57 0.69
N SER A 127 8.39 -11.75 0.09
CA SER A 127 7.21 -12.33 -0.55
C SER A 127 6.08 -12.66 0.45
N VAL A 128 6.43 -12.87 1.73
CA VAL A 128 5.43 -13.12 2.79
C VAL A 128 4.62 -11.86 3.05
N LEU A 129 5.26 -10.69 3.14
CA LEU A 129 4.55 -9.42 3.25
C LEU A 129 3.67 -9.19 2.02
N ALA A 130 4.21 -9.34 0.81
CA ALA A 130 3.45 -9.16 -0.43
C ALA A 130 2.19 -10.04 -0.48
N ASN A 131 2.30 -11.30 -0.05
CA ASN A 131 1.16 -12.22 0.05
C ASN A 131 0.16 -11.79 1.14
N SER A 132 0.65 -11.32 2.29
CA SER A 132 -0.21 -10.94 3.42
C SER A 132 -1.07 -9.70 3.13
N VAL A 133 -0.62 -8.83 2.23
CA VAL A 133 -1.35 -7.64 1.76
C VAL A 133 -1.96 -7.83 0.37
N ASP A 134 -2.05 -9.08 -0.09
CA ASP A 134 -2.71 -9.51 -1.33
C ASP A 134 -2.20 -8.78 -2.59
N ILE A 135 -0.88 -8.63 -2.74
CA ILE A 135 -0.29 -8.08 -3.97
C ILE A 135 -0.50 -9.07 -5.12
N ARG A 136 -1.31 -8.69 -6.10
CA ARG A 136 -1.65 -9.50 -7.28
C ARG A 136 -0.98 -9.00 -8.56
N ASN A 137 -0.58 -7.75 -8.57
CA ASN A 137 -0.01 -7.10 -9.75
C ASN A 137 1.22 -6.30 -9.36
N THR A 138 2.20 -6.24 -10.25
CA THR A 138 3.35 -5.34 -10.16
C THR A 138 3.37 -4.42 -11.39
N PRO A 139 3.70 -3.16 -11.24
CA PRO A 139 4.01 -2.47 -10.00
C PRO A 139 2.78 -2.22 -9.11
N THR A 140 2.97 -2.27 -7.78
CA THR A 140 2.02 -1.73 -6.81
C THR A 140 2.79 -0.92 -5.77
N ILE A 141 2.36 0.31 -5.49
CA ILE A 141 2.99 1.18 -4.49
C ILE A 141 2.01 1.41 -3.34
N PHE A 142 2.49 1.22 -2.13
CA PHE A 142 1.80 1.62 -0.90
C PHE A 142 2.39 2.90 -0.36
N LEU A 143 1.52 3.81 0.07
CA LEU A 143 1.88 4.95 0.91
C LEU A 143 1.59 4.57 2.36
N ILE A 144 2.61 4.64 3.20
CA ILE A 144 2.55 4.29 4.61
C ILE A 144 2.80 5.55 5.45
N ASP A 145 1.96 5.78 6.46
CA ASP A 145 2.16 6.90 7.40
C ASP A 145 3.22 6.58 8.46
N ALA A 146 3.55 7.60 9.27
CA ALA A 146 4.52 7.47 10.36
C ALA A 146 4.10 6.49 11.48
N ASN A 147 2.85 6.04 11.51
CA ASN A 147 2.37 5.04 12.46
C ASN A 147 2.38 3.62 11.87
N GLY A 148 2.79 3.47 10.62
CA GLY A 148 2.79 2.20 9.89
C GLY A 148 1.40 1.80 9.38
N ILE A 149 0.52 2.79 9.15
CA ILE A 149 -0.80 2.58 8.56
C ILE A 149 -0.74 2.78 7.04
N ILE A 150 -1.40 1.91 6.31
CA ILE A 150 -1.54 2.02 4.86
C ILE A 150 -2.52 3.16 4.54
N ILE A 151 -2.00 4.27 4.02
CA ILE A 151 -2.83 5.44 3.65
C ILE A 151 -3.53 5.21 2.33
N SER A 152 -2.79 4.69 1.34
CA SER A 152 -3.31 4.44 0.00
C SER A 152 -2.46 3.45 -0.75
N LYS A 153 -3.00 2.90 -1.84
CA LYS A 153 -2.28 2.06 -2.78
C LYS A 153 -2.50 2.52 -4.21
N GLN A 154 -1.44 2.46 -5.01
CA GLN A 154 -1.46 2.64 -6.46
C GLN A 154 -1.12 1.32 -7.13
N ILE A 155 -1.98 0.83 -8.00
CA ILE A 155 -1.75 -0.36 -8.82
C ILE A 155 -1.44 0.09 -10.25
N GLY A 156 -0.32 -0.38 -10.80
CA GLY A 156 0.16 0.07 -12.11
C GLY A 156 0.89 1.42 -12.05
N ASN A 157 1.07 2.02 -13.23
CA ASN A 157 1.77 3.31 -13.36
C ASN A 157 0.87 4.48 -12.96
N PHE A 158 1.48 5.58 -12.58
CA PHE A 158 0.81 6.88 -12.51
C PHE A 158 0.65 7.48 -13.92
N ASP A 159 -0.47 8.15 -14.17
CA ASP A 159 -0.74 8.80 -15.46
C ASP A 159 0.16 10.02 -15.70
N GLY A 160 0.65 10.66 -14.63
CA GLY A 160 1.52 11.83 -14.72
C GLY A 160 2.25 12.14 -13.41
N THR A 161 3.15 13.14 -13.45
CA THR A 161 3.94 13.57 -12.28
C THR A 161 3.05 14.19 -11.20
N GLN A 162 1.99 14.90 -11.60
CA GLN A 162 1.05 15.49 -10.64
C GLN A 162 0.37 14.41 -9.78
N GLU A 163 0.01 13.29 -10.37
CA GLU A 163 -0.60 12.18 -9.63
C GLU A 163 0.35 11.57 -8.58
N ILE A 164 1.66 11.53 -8.87
CA ILE A 164 2.68 11.12 -7.90
C ILE A 164 2.71 12.08 -6.71
N HIS A 165 2.71 13.39 -6.98
CA HIS A 165 2.67 14.40 -5.92
C HIS A 165 1.37 14.35 -5.12
N ASP A 166 0.21 14.17 -5.79
CA ASP A 166 -1.08 14.07 -5.13
C ASP A 166 -1.13 12.82 -4.23
N PHE A 167 -0.62 11.69 -4.72
CA PHE A 167 -0.50 10.44 -3.95
C PHE A 167 0.41 10.61 -2.73
N TRP A 168 1.61 11.19 -2.91
CA TRP A 168 2.52 11.47 -1.80
C TRP A 168 1.93 12.42 -0.76
N ASN A 169 1.13 13.38 -1.16
CA ASN A 169 0.53 14.38 -0.27
C ASN A 169 -0.75 13.91 0.44
N LEU A 170 -1.21 12.69 0.23
CA LEU A 170 -2.27 12.10 1.05
C LEU A 170 -1.80 12.03 2.52
N ALA A 171 -2.70 12.42 3.43
CA ALA A 171 -2.38 12.55 4.87
C ALA A 171 -2.82 11.32 5.66
#